data_2fff7439c5e202ed3150752a02bfba4e
#
_entry.id   2fff7439c5e202ed3150752a02bfba4e
#
_cell.length_a   1.000
_cell.length_b   1.000
_cell.length_c   1.000
_cell.angle_alpha   90.00
_cell.angle_beta   90.00
_cell.angle_gamma   90.00
#
_symmetry.space_group_name_H-M   'P 1'
#
loop_
_entity.id
_entity.type
_entity.pdbx_description
1 polymer ?
#
loop_
_entity_poly.entity_id
_entity_poly.type
_entity_poly.pdbx_seq_one_letter_code
_entity_poly.pdbx_strand_id
1 'polypeptide(L)'
;MSEPVHDHLTRRLDRLERENRRLKLLGGLALIGVAALTVMGQTPPTPVANTLEAERFVLRDHAGNVRATLGLRPDGTAALALADDTQQDRAVLSVTALGQAGVDLSDRAGHLRAGLGVRVDGAASLTLLDQTDRPRVELKAYGDGRPSLALLDQAGRPRSLLALTAEGATGLTLYDRNGRRRSAMGTEPAGAPAVWLYDVEGNGRAMLAVTGDGQPTLNLTDAGGKGRIWLRVSADFQLPFLSLHDRDGKQRVAVLLQQGGVPRLALGDASERVMWKAP
;
A
#
# COMPACT_ATOMS: atom_id res chain seq x y z
N MET A 1 -41.56 35.36 106.08
CA MET A 1 -40.32 34.63 105.86
C MET A 1 -40.39 33.85 104.55
N SER A 2 -40.18 34.47 103.34
CA SER A 2 -40.22 33.78 102.08
C SER A 2 -39.37 34.43 100.92
N GLU A 3 -38.50 35.40 101.29
CA GLU A 3 -37.70 36.14 100.22
C GLU A 3 -36.36 35.50 99.78
N PRO A 4 -35.61 34.58 100.53
CA PRO A 4 -34.31 34.19 100.06
C PRO A 4 -34.34 33.07 99.02
N VAL A 5 -35.45 32.34 98.82
CA VAL A 5 -35.49 31.20 97.85
C VAL A 5 -35.72 31.67 96.46
N HIS A 6 -36.41 32.77 96.27
CA HIS A 6 -36.72 33.34 94.92
C HIS A 6 -35.45 33.92 94.25
N ASP A 7 -34.59 34.55 95.07
CA ASP A 7 -33.34 35.15 94.54
C ASP A 7 -32.27 34.10 94.10
N HIS A 8 -32.30 32.95 94.76
CA HIS A 8 -31.38 31.83 94.41
C HIS A 8 -31.83 31.13 93.11
N LEU A 9 -33.14 31.01 92.89
CA LEU A 9 -33.67 30.40 91.64
C LEU A 9 -33.45 31.30 90.40
N THR A 10 -33.66 32.59 90.61
CA THR A 10 -33.41 33.57 89.48
C THR A 10 -31.95 33.62 89.07
N ARG A 11 -31.00 33.62 89.96
CA ARG A 11 -29.57 33.60 89.65
C ARG A 11 -29.14 32.25 88.97
N ARG A 12 -29.83 31.16 89.33
CA ARG A 12 -29.60 29.88 88.66
C ARG A 12 -30.17 29.83 87.21
N LEU A 13 -31.35 30.41 87.03
CA LEU A 13 -31.92 30.57 85.69
C LEU A 13 -31.08 31.46 84.78
N ASP A 14 -30.65 32.60 85.31
CA ASP A 14 -29.74 33.51 84.55
C ASP A 14 -28.38 32.86 84.17
N ARG A 15 -27.93 31.98 85.05
CA ARG A 15 -26.70 31.22 84.75
C ARG A 15 -26.94 30.17 83.66
N LEU A 16 -28.01 29.41 83.72
CA LEU A 16 -28.39 28.41 82.72
C LEU A 16 -28.76 29.05 81.39
N GLU A 17 -29.41 30.21 81.39
CA GLU A 17 -29.67 30.94 80.16
C GLU A 17 -28.38 31.45 79.49
N ARG A 18 -27.40 31.94 80.26
CA ARG A 18 -26.11 32.33 79.74
C ARG A 18 -25.29 31.14 79.19
N GLU A 19 -25.32 30.02 79.90
CA GLU A 19 -24.66 28.75 79.43
C GLU A 19 -25.34 28.21 78.19
N ASN A 20 -26.68 28.20 78.12
CA ASN A 20 -27.45 27.76 76.98
C ASN A 20 -27.21 28.68 75.76
N ARG A 21 -27.13 30.00 75.99
CA ARG A 21 -26.81 30.96 74.93
C ARG A 21 -25.37 30.79 74.39
N ARG A 22 -24.41 30.48 75.28
CA ARG A 22 -23.05 30.19 74.89
C ARG A 22 -22.95 28.87 74.12
N LEU A 23 -23.66 27.82 74.57
CA LEU A 23 -23.75 26.54 73.87
C LEU A 23 -24.37 26.66 72.50
N LYS A 24 -25.45 27.45 72.34
CA LYS A 24 -26.07 27.72 71.06
C LYS A 24 -25.16 28.52 70.10
N LEU A 25 -24.42 29.47 70.61
CA LEU A 25 -23.43 30.22 69.85
C LEU A 25 -22.24 29.36 69.40
N LEU A 26 -21.71 28.55 70.32
CA LEU A 26 -20.60 27.61 70.00
C LEU A 26 -21.03 26.50 69.05
N GLY A 27 -22.22 25.95 69.21
CA GLY A 27 -22.82 24.98 68.31
C GLY A 27 -23.08 25.52 66.92
N GLY A 28 -23.59 26.78 66.85
CA GLY A 28 -23.80 27.49 65.60
C GLY A 28 -22.48 27.76 64.84
N LEU A 29 -21.43 28.20 65.54
CA LEU A 29 -20.11 28.41 64.98
C LEU A 29 -19.46 27.11 64.55
N ALA A 30 -19.64 26.03 65.29
CA ALA A 30 -19.14 24.71 64.90
C ALA A 30 -19.83 24.18 63.62
N LEU A 31 -21.16 24.35 63.52
CA LEU A 31 -21.94 24.01 62.32
C LEU A 31 -21.55 24.85 61.11
N ILE A 32 -21.30 26.12 61.27
CA ILE A 32 -20.83 27.02 60.19
C ILE A 32 -19.40 26.57 59.77
N GLY A 33 -18.54 26.24 60.75
CA GLY A 33 -17.19 25.72 60.46
C GLY A 33 -17.20 24.40 59.69
N VAL A 34 -18.06 23.46 60.07
CA VAL A 34 -18.24 22.19 59.33
C VAL A 34 -18.82 22.45 57.93
N ALA A 35 -19.83 23.32 57.82
CA ALA A 35 -20.41 23.69 56.50
C ALA A 35 -19.35 24.39 55.58
N ALA A 36 -18.52 25.25 56.16
CA ALA A 36 -17.43 25.92 55.41
C ALA A 36 -16.36 24.91 54.95
N LEU A 37 -16.00 23.92 55.82
CA LEU A 37 -15.07 22.84 55.46
C LEU A 37 -15.64 21.92 54.40
N THR A 38 -16.93 21.60 54.40
CA THR A 38 -17.56 20.79 53.35
C THR A 38 -17.68 21.52 52.01
N VAL A 39 -17.91 22.82 52.01
CA VAL A 39 -17.94 23.63 50.80
C VAL A 39 -16.55 23.89 50.23
N MET A 40 -15.53 24.09 51.08
CA MET A 40 -14.14 24.26 50.65
C MET A 40 -13.48 22.94 50.16
N GLY A 41 -14.01 21.78 50.57
CA GLY A 41 -13.48 20.46 50.11
C GLY A 41 -14.06 20.01 48.78
N GLN A 42 -15.04 20.68 48.21
CA GLN A 42 -15.53 20.35 46.87
C GLN A 42 -14.70 21.12 45.82
N THR A 43 -13.56 20.55 45.43
CA THR A 43 -12.94 20.96 44.15
C THR A 43 -13.94 20.61 43.05
N PRO A 44 -14.41 21.60 42.26
CA PRO A 44 -15.25 21.28 41.11
C PRO A 44 -14.51 20.28 40.24
N PRO A 45 -15.19 19.28 39.67
CA PRO A 45 -14.54 18.38 38.71
C PRO A 45 -13.91 19.28 37.64
N THR A 46 -12.59 19.14 37.44
CA THR A 46 -11.89 19.81 36.34
C THR A 46 -12.63 19.45 35.07
N PRO A 47 -13.17 20.42 34.31
CA PRO A 47 -13.85 20.11 33.06
C PRO A 47 -12.86 19.39 32.18
N VAL A 48 -13.14 18.12 31.82
CA VAL A 48 -12.39 17.38 30.83
C VAL A 48 -12.58 18.15 29.52
N ALA A 49 -11.53 18.77 29.02
CA ALA A 49 -11.58 19.45 27.74
C ALA A 49 -11.85 18.39 26.66
N ASN A 50 -13.05 18.42 26.07
CA ASN A 50 -13.43 17.52 24.99
C ASN A 50 -12.68 17.86 23.68
N THR A 51 -12.04 19.02 23.61
CA THR A 51 -11.30 19.52 22.44
C THR A 51 -10.05 20.25 22.94
N LEU A 52 -8.92 19.99 22.33
CA LEU A 52 -7.67 20.74 22.50
C LEU A 52 -7.34 21.39 21.16
N GLU A 53 -7.26 22.71 21.14
CA GLU A 53 -6.85 23.48 19.98
C GLU A 53 -5.45 24.05 20.21
N ALA A 54 -4.54 23.79 19.26
CA ALA A 54 -3.19 24.30 19.30
C ALA A 54 -2.59 24.38 17.89
N GLU A 55 -1.74 25.33 17.65
CA GLU A 55 -0.96 25.43 16.40
C GLU A 55 0.04 24.27 16.25
N ARG A 56 0.54 23.75 17.40
CA ARG A 56 1.54 22.69 17.45
C ARG A 56 1.47 21.92 18.77
N PHE A 57 1.51 20.58 18.65
CA PHE A 57 1.72 19.64 19.75
C PHE A 57 3.16 19.09 19.68
N VAL A 58 3.84 19.03 20.82
CA VAL A 58 5.22 18.53 20.90
C VAL A 58 5.32 17.53 22.05
N LEU A 59 5.72 16.30 21.72
CA LEU A 59 6.09 15.29 22.71
C LEU A 59 7.60 15.35 22.95
N ARG A 60 8.00 15.39 24.23
CA ARG A 60 9.40 15.34 24.64
C ARG A 60 9.65 14.12 25.52
N ASP A 61 10.87 13.60 25.46
CA ASP A 61 11.36 12.60 26.41
C ASP A 61 11.78 13.24 27.74
N HIS A 62 12.19 12.41 28.71
CA HIS A 62 12.64 12.89 30.03
C HIS A 62 13.90 13.77 29.98
N ALA A 63 14.69 13.68 28.91
CA ALA A 63 15.86 14.53 28.67
C ALA A 63 15.51 15.86 27.98
N GLY A 64 14.21 16.06 27.62
CA GLY A 64 13.74 17.26 26.95
C GLY A 64 13.86 17.22 25.42
N ASN A 65 14.34 16.10 24.83
CA ASN A 65 14.44 15.96 23.39
C ASN A 65 13.05 15.81 22.75
N VAL A 66 12.86 16.42 21.58
CA VAL A 66 11.62 16.28 20.81
C VAL A 66 11.55 14.86 20.22
N ARG A 67 10.46 14.15 20.51
CA ARG A 67 10.20 12.79 20.04
C ARG A 67 9.04 12.70 19.05
N ALA A 68 8.12 13.66 19.12
CA ALA A 68 7.06 13.81 18.13
C ALA A 68 6.63 15.26 18.00
N THR A 69 6.16 15.63 16.81
CA THR A 69 5.49 16.91 16.56
C THR A 69 4.28 16.70 15.67
N LEU A 70 3.17 17.35 16.01
CA LEU A 70 2.02 17.51 15.15
C LEU A 70 1.79 19.02 14.96
N GLY A 71 1.77 19.47 13.72
CA GLY A 71 1.58 20.91 13.41
C GLY A 71 1.75 21.21 11.94
N LEU A 72 1.62 22.49 11.61
CA LEU A 72 1.90 22.98 10.26
C LEU A 72 3.40 23.30 10.10
N ARG A 73 3.96 22.89 8.96
CA ARG A 73 5.29 23.30 8.50
C ARG A 73 5.23 24.69 7.83
N PRO A 74 6.38 25.38 7.66
CA PRO A 74 6.40 26.70 7.01
C PRO A 74 5.84 26.73 5.58
N ASP A 75 5.87 25.59 4.88
CA ASP A 75 5.31 25.40 3.54
C ASP A 75 3.81 25.12 3.51
N GLY A 76 3.14 25.16 4.68
CA GLY A 76 1.70 24.87 4.82
C GLY A 76 1.37 23.37 4.90
N THR A 77 2.37 22.49 4.95
CA THR A 77 2.18 21.04 5.12
C THR A 77 1.75 20.73 6.55
N ALA A 78 0.60 20.09 6.74
CA ALA A 78 0.20 19.51 8.02
C ALA A 78 0.96 18.18 8.20
N ALA A 79 1.70 18.01 9.31
CA ALA A 79 2.52 16.83 9.52
C ALA A 79 2.52 16.34 10.97
N LEU A 80 2.46 15.02 11.13
CA LEU A 80 2.86 14.30 12.33
C LEU A 80 4.22 13.66 12.06
N ALA A 81 5.26 14.14 12.76
CA ALA A 81 6.61 13.61 12.66
C ALA A 81 7.00 12.90 13.95
N LEU A 82 7.61 11.72 13.84
CA LEU A 82 8.20 10.95 14.92
C LEU A 82 9.72 10.94 14.75
N ALA A 83 10.45 11.41 15.76
CA ALA A 83 11.90 11.52 15.75
C ALA A 83 12.56 10.46 16.64
N ASP A 84 13.77 10.05 16.27
CA ASP A 84 14.63 9.19 17.08
C ASP A 84 15.39 9.97 18.17
N ASP A 85 16.29 9.28 18.86
CA ASP A 85 17.13 9.84 19.92
C ASP A 85 18.14 10.88 19.39
N THR A 86 18.43 10.88 18.09
CA THR A 86 19.30 11.87 17.42
C THR A 86 18.50 13.03 16.81
N GLN A 87 17.20 13.10 17.09
CA GLN A 87 16.24 14.11 16.59
C GLN A 87 16.06 14.09 15.07
N GLN A 88 16.36 12.95 14.42
CA GLN A 88 16.04 12.73 13.01
C GLN A 88 14.59 12.22 12.88
N ASP A 89 13.82 12.85 11.99
CA ASP A 89 12.49 12.38 11.63
C ASP A 89 12.58 10.99 10.98
N ARG A 90 11.97 9.99 11.64
CA ARG A 90 12.00 8.59 11.21
C ARG A 90 10.69 8.15 10.54
N ALA A 91 9.59 8.73 10.94
CA ALA A 91 8.30 8.53 10.35
C ALA A 91 7.55 9.85 10.27
N VAL A 92 7.02 10.17 9.10
CA VAL A 92 6.26 11.40 8.86
C VAL A 92 4.96 11.03 8.15
N LEU A 93 3.84 11.35 8.76
CA LEU A 93 2.52 11.38 8.12
C LEU A 93 2.22 12.84 7.75
N SER A 94 1.93 13.12 6.51
CA SER A 94 1.72 14.50 6.07
C SER A 94 0.63 14.67 5.03
N VAL A 95 0.07 15.87 5.00
CA VAL A 95 -0.77 16.37 3.92
C VAL A 95 -0.21 17.71 3.48
N THR A 96 0.25 17.80 2.24
CA THR A 96 0.83 19.03 1.69
C THR A 96 -0.24 20.10 1.43
N ALA A 97 0.17 21.36 1.29
CA ALA A 97 -0.73 22.44 0.91
C ALA A 97 -1.46 22.22 -0.43
N LEU A 98 -0.89 21.39 -1.31
CA LEU A 98 -1.50 20.97 -2.58
C LEU A 98 -2.45 19.78 -2.45
N GLY A 99 -2.65 19.24 -1.24
CA GLY A 99 -3.54 18.11 -0.98
C GLY A 99 -2.94 16.72 -1.24
N GLN A 100 -1.63 16.59 -1.44
CA GLN A 100 -0.97 15.29 -1.47
C GLN A 100 -0.84 14.74 -0.05
N ALA A 101 -1.28 13.49 0.17
CA ALA A 101 -1.16 12.81 1.46
C ALA A 101 -0.12 11.70 1.38
N GLY A 102 0.66 11.51 2.46
CA GLY A 102 1.68 10.47 2.46
C GLY A 102 2.24 10.11 3.82
N VAL A 103 2.90 8.95 3.84
CA VAL A 103 3.71 8.47 4.95
C VAL A 103 5.11 8.18 4.42
N ASP A 104 6.10 8.80 5.05
CA ASP A 104 7.51 8.63 4.75
C ASP A 104 8.23 7.97 5.91
N LEU A 105 9.04 6.96 5.63
CA LEU A 105 9.88 6.26 6.59
C LEU A 105 11.34 6.43 6.19
N SER A 106 12.14 6.99 7.11
CA SER A 106 13.57 7.25 6.90
C SER A 106 14.44 6.35 7.78
N ASP A 107 15.64 6.05 7.31
CA ASP A 107 16.65 5.38 8.12
C ASP A 107 17.31 6.34 9.13
N ARG A 108 18.26 5.82 9.94
CA ARG A 108 18.93 6.61 10.98
C ARG A 108 19.83 7.74 10.41
N ALA A 109 20.22 7.63 9.16
CA ALA A 109 21.00 8.66 8.47
C ALA A 109 20.12 9.75 7.83
N GLY A 110 18.78 9.60 7.92
CA GLY A 110 17.82 10.54 7.35
C GLY A 110 17.45 10.25 5.90
N HIS A 111 17.95 9.15 5.31
CA HIS A 111 17.57 8.74 3.95
C HIS A 111 16.17 8.15 3.91
N LEU A 112 15.36 8.57 2.96
CA LEU A 112 14.05 7.98 2.71
C LEU A 112 14.20 6.52 2.28
N ARG A 113 13.47 5.59 2.96
CA ARG A 113 13.54 4.15 2.68
C ARG A 113 12.23 3.59 2.17
N ALA A 114 11.13 4.16 2.60
CA ALA A 114 9.81 3.80 2.12
C ALA A 114 8.90 5.02 2.13
N GLY A 115 8.14 5.20 1.07
CA GLY A 115 7.11 6.23 0.95
C GLY A 115 5.81 5.61 0.45
N LEU A 116 4.71 5.90 1.13
CA LEU A 116 3.35 5.63 0.68
C LEU A 116 2.64 6.96 0.48
N GLY A 117 2.08 7.20 -0.69
CA GLY A 117 1.45 8.48 -0.97
C GLY A 117 0.28 8.40 -1.94
N VAL A 118 -0.60 9.39 -1.82
CA VAL A 118 -1.68 9.67 -2.77
C VAL A 118 -1.47 11.06 -3.34
N ARG A 119 -1.40 11.15 -4.65
CA ARG A 119 -1.19 12.39 -5.39
C ARG A 119 -2.51 13.12 -5.64
N VAL A 120 -2.42 14.38 -6.07
CA VAL A 120 -3.58 15.23 -6.40
C VAL A 120 -4.44 14.64 -7.53
N ASP A 121 -3.80 13.93 -8.48
CA ASP A 121 -4.48 13.23 -9.59
C ASP A 121 -5.13 11.90 -9.18
N GLY A 122 -5.13 11.58 -7.88
CA GLY A 122 -5.68 10.34 -7.32
C GLY A 122 -4.75 9.12 -7.45
N ALA A 123 -3.58 9.25 -8.09
CA ALA A 123 -2.62 8.16 -8.17
C ALA A 123 -2.05 7.84 -6.79
N ALA A 124 -2.09 6.55 -6.40
CA ALA A 124 -1.50 6.05 -5.17
C ALA A 124 -0.22 5.25 -5.47
N SER A 125 0.79 5.37 -4.60
CA SER A 125 2.03 4.63 -4.77
C SER A 125 2.67 4.22 -3.45
N LEU A 126 3.31 3.04 -3.44
CA LEU A 126 4.27 2.63 -2.45
C LEU A 126 5.63 2.50 -3.14
N THR A 127 6.63 3.20 -2.61
CA THR A 127 7.99 3.18 -3.15
C THR A 127 8.96 2.71 -2.07
N LEU A 128 9.82 1.76 -2.39
CA LEU A 128 10.95 1.37 -1.55
C LEU A 128 12.25 1.84 -2.22
N LEU A 129 13.12 2.47 -1.42
CA LEU A 129 14.37 3.07 -1.89
C LEU A 129 15.58 2.35 -1.31
N ASP A 130 16.68 2.38 -2.04
CA ASP A 130 17.98 1.89 -1.58
C ASP A 130 18.71 2.94 -0.72
N GLN A 131 19.93 2.60 -0.27
CA GLN A 131 20.75 3.48 0.58
C GLN A 131 21.23 4.76 -0.13
N THR A 132 20.98 4.88 -1.43
CA THR A 132 21.34 6.06 -2.25
C THR A 132 20.10 6.84 -2.71
N ASP A 133 18.99 6.69 -1.98
CA ASP A 133 17.68 7.33 -2.23
C ASP A 133 17.11 7.02 -3.62
N ARG A 134 17.47 5.86 -4.22
CA ARG A 134 16.98 5.44 -5.52
C ARG A 134 15.83 4.46 -5.36
N PRO A 135 14.71 4.65 -6.05
CA PRO A 135 13.63 3.69 -6.10
C PRO A 135 14.09 2.32 -6.61
N ARG A 136 13.70 1.25 -5.91
CA ARG A 136 14.01 -0.15 -6.23
C ARG A 136 12.75 -0.96 -6.45
N VAL A 137 11.69 -0.62 -5.76
CA VAL A 137 10.37 -1.22 -5.90
C VAL A 137 9.34 -0.11 -5.97
N GLU A 138 8.46 -0.17 -6.93
CA GLU A 138 7.30 0.71 -7.04
C GLU A 138 6.03 -0.11 -7.24
N LEU A 139 5.07 0.06 -6.35
CA LEU A 139 3.69 -0.37 -6.51
C LEU A 139 2.84 0.87 -6.75
N LYS A 140 2.12 0.91 -7.87
CA LYS A 140 1.33 2.08 -8.27
C LYS A 140 -0.10 1.69 -8.65
N ALA A 141 -1.04 2.52 -8.24
CA ALA A 141 -2.35 2.61 -8.87
C ALA A 141 -2.41 3.99 -9.54
N TYR A 142 -2.41 4.02 -10.88
CA TYR A 142 -2.47 5.28 -11.63
C TYR A 142 -3.82 5.97 -11.45
N GLY A 143 -3.90 7.27 -11.77
CA GLY A 143 -5.16 8.03 -11.68
C GLY A 143 -6.29 7.48 -12.56
N ASP A 144 -5.96 6.69 -13.59
CA ASP A 144 -6.91 5.95 -14.44
C ASP A 144 -7.28 4.55 -13.89
N GLY A 145 -6.82 4.21 -12.68
CA GLY A 145 -7.10 2.96 -11.96
C GLY A 145 -6.20 1.78 -12.33
N ARG A 146 -5.28 1.91 -13.28
CA ARG A 146 -4.39 0.80 -13.66
C ARG A 146 -3.35 0.51 -12.58
N PRO A 147 -3.22 -0.74 -12.10
CA PRO A 147 -2.17 -1.12 -11.16
C PRO A 147 -0.88 -1.53 -11.87
N SER A 148 0.26 -1.29 -11.23
CA SER A 148 1.55 -1.83 -11.64
C SER A 148 2.47 -2.10 -10.47
N LEU A 149 3.33 -3.11 -10.61
CA LEU A 149 4.46 -3.38 -9.73
C LEU A 149 5.73 -3.44 -10.57
N ALA A 150 6.69 -2.57 -10.26
CA ALA A 150 7.98 -2.50 -10.94
C ALA A 150 9.13 -2.81 -9.99
N LEU A 151 10.09 -3.62 -10.47
CA LEU A 151 11.41 -3.77 -9.86
C LEU A 151 12.41 -3.01 -10.74
N LEU A 152 13.21 -2.14 -10.10
CA LEU A 152 14.11 -1.23 -10.79
C LEU A 152 15.58 -1.56 -10.54
N ASP A 153 16.43 -1.34 -11.52
CA ASP A 153 17.88 -1.44 -11.38
C ASP A 153 18.47 -0.18 -10.72
N GLN A 154 19.80 -0.19 -10.52
CA GLN A 154 20.50 0.95 -9.94
C GLN A 154 20.41 2.24 -10.76
N ALA A 155 20.08 2.16 -12.05
CA ALA A 155 19.87 3.29 -12.93
C ALA A 155 18.39 3.76 -12.97
N GLY A 156 17.51 3.18 -12.11
CA GLY A 156 16.09 3.49 -12.08
C GLY A 156 15.28 2.92 -13.24
N ARG A 157 15.86 1.98 -14.00
CA ARG A 157 15.19 1.35 -15.15
C ARG A 157 14.43 0.12 -14.72
N PRO A 158 13.19 -0.08 -15.16
CA PRO A 158 12.45 -1.31 -14.91
C PRO A 158 13.20 -2.55 -15.43
N ARG A 159 13.30 -3.56 -14.57
CA ARG A 159 13.83 -4.89 -14.92
C ARG A 159 12.74 -5.94 -14.92
N SER A 160 11.69 -5.68 -14.16
CA SER A 160 10.47 -6.47 -14.11
C SER A 160 9.29 -5.53 -13.94
N LEU A 161 8.23 -5.73 -14.70
CA LEU A 161 6.99 -4.96 -14.63
C LEU A 161 5.80 -5.91 -14.70
N LEU A 162 5.03 -5.99 -13.64
CA LEU A 162 3.69 -6.59 -13.62
C LEU A 162 2.67 -5.45 -13.71
N ALA A 163 1.79 -5.49 -14.70
CA ALA A 163 0.83 -4.41 -14.92
C ALA A 163 -0.45 -4.92 -15.58
N LEU A 164 -1.53 -4.14 -15.42
CA LEU A 164 -2.71 -4.21 -16.26
C LEU A 164 -2.66 -3.08 -17.28
N THR A 165 -3.07 -3.37 -18.52
CA THR A 165 -3.27 -2.34 -19.56
C THR A 165 -4.67 -1.71 -19.43
N ALA A 166 -4.91 -0.61 -20.13
CA ALA A 166 -6.23 0.03 -20.18
C ALA A 166 -7.32 -0.90 -20.75
N GLU A 167 -6.93 -1.82 -21.63
CA GLU A 167 -7.80 -2.81 -22.28
C GLU A 167 -8.02 -4.06 -21.41
N GLY A 168 -7.47 -4.09 -20.16
CA GLY A 168 -7.63 -5.19 -19.20
C GLY A 168 -6.66 -6.36 -19.40
N ALA A 169 -5.71 -6.28 -20.33
CA ALA A 169 -4.66 -7.28 -20.46
C ALA A 169 -3.73 -7.26 -19.24
N THR A 170 -3.39 -8.44 -18.70
CA THR A 170 -2.46 -8.58 -17.59
C THR A 170 -1.13 -9.13 -18.10
N GLY A 171 -0.01 -8.64 -17.57
CA GLY A 171 1.27 -9.19 -17.98
C GLY A 171 2.43 -8.86 -17.07
N LEU A 172 3.34 -9.84 -16.97
CA LEU A 172 4.67 -9.68 -16.43
C LEU A 172 5.65 -9.54 -17.59
N THR A 173 6.38 -8.44 -17.64
CA THR A 173 7.43 -8.19 -18.62
C THR A 173 8.79 -8.14 -17.93
N LEU A 174 9.79 -8.82 -18.49
CA LEU A 174 11.18 -8.78 -18.05
C LEU A 174 12.03 -8.04 -19.10
N TYR A 175 12.91 -7.18 -18.60
CA TYR A 175 13.77 -6.32 -19.43
C TYR A 175 15.25 -6.64 -19.19
N ASP A 176 16.08 -6.49 -20.22
CA ASP A 176 17.53 -6.54 -20.08
C ASP A 176 18.09 -5.23 -19.47
N ARG A 177 19.41 -5.21 -19.28
CA ARG A 177 20.11 -4.02 -18.75
C ARG A 177 19.97 -2.75 -19.62
N ASN A 178 19.60 -2.89 -20.89
CA ASN A 178 19.41 -1.79 -21.82
C ASN A 178 17.93 -1.31 -21.88
N GLY A 179 17.04 -1.93 -21.05
CA GLY A 179 15.62 -1.63 -21.06
C GLY A 179 14.84 -2.28 -22.20
N ARG A 180 15.45 -3.26 -22.90
CA ARG A 180 14.77 -4.00 -23.97
C ARG A 180 14.00 -5.17 -23.38
N ARG A 181 12.76 -5.36 -23.83
CA ARG A 181 11.92 -6.50 -23.45
C ARG A 181 12.57 -7.81 -23.91
N ARG A 182 12.70 -8.77 -22.99
CA ARG A 182 13.31 -10.08 -23.24
C ARG A 182 12.34 -11.23 -23.08
N SER A 183 11.40 -11.11 -22.18
CA SER A 183 10.27 -12.02 -22.09
C SER A 183 9.03 -11.29 -21.59
N ALA A 184 7.87 -11.83 -21.96
CA ALA A 184 6.59 -11.42 -21.43
C ALA A 184 5.72 -12.63 -21.19
N MET A 185 4.91 -12.60 -20.15
CA MET A 185 3.90 -13.61 -19.85
C MET A 185 2.63 -12.90 -19.40
N GLY A 186 1.50 -13.29 -19.95
CA GLY A 186 0.24 -12.64 -19.58
C GLY A 186 -0.93 -13.08 -20.43
N THR A 187 -1.98 -12.30 -20.38
CA THR A 187 -3.17 -12.49 -21.21
C THR A 187 -3.33 -11.33 -22.18
N GLU A 188 -3.85 -11.61 -23.37
CA GLU A 188 -4.34 -10.57 -24.27
C GLU A 188 -5.68 -9.98 -23.75
N PRO A 189 -6.17 -8.84 -24.27
CA PRO A 189 -7.44 -8.27 -23.85
C PRO A 189 -8.63 -9.23 -23.99
N ALA A 190 -8.58 -10.12 -24.98
CA ALA A 190 -9.58 -11.17 -25.18
C ALA A 190 -9.43 -12.37 -24.21
N GLY A 191 -8.43 -12.36 -23.31
CA GLY A 191 -8.19 -13.38 -22.29
C GLY A 191 -7.27 -14.52 -22.71
N ALA A 192 -6.77 -14.55 -23.97
CA ALA A 192 -5.88 -15.59 -24.45
C ALA A 192 -4.50 -15.50 -23.74
N PRO A 193 -4.03 -16.55 -22.99
CA PRO A 193 -2.78 -16.54 -22.30
C PRO A 193 -1.62 -16.85 -23.25
N ALA A 194 -0.48 -16.16 -23.05
CA ALA A 194 0.73 -16.44 -23.80
C ALA A 194 2.01 -16.09 -23.04
N VAL A 195 3.10 -16.77 -23.46
CA VAL A 195 4.48 -16.47 -23.07
C VAL A 195 5.26 -16.15 -24.33
N TRP A 196 5.96 -15.03 -24.32
CA TRP A 196 6.79 -14.56 -25.41
C TRP A 196 8.25 -14.46 -25.01
N LEU A 197 9.15 -14.85 -25.87
CA LEU A 197 10.58 -14.63 -25.77
C LEU A 197 11.06 -13.78 -26.93
N TYR A 198 11.94 -12.81 -26.63
CA TYR A 198 12.41 -11.81 -27.58
C TYR A 198 13.94 -11.86 -27.69
N ASP A 199 14.46 -11.62 -28.89
CA ASP A 199 15.88 -11.43 -29.11
C ASP A 199 16.41 -10.08 -28.60
N VAL A 200 17.68 -9.80 -28.83
CA VAL A 200 18.33 -8.56 -28.37
C VAL A 200 17.86 -7.33 -29.15
N GLU A 201 17.29 -7.50 -30.32
CA GLU A 201 16.67 -6.44 -31.13
C GLU A 201 15.21 -6.17 -30.73
N GLY A 202 14.59 -7.05 -29.92
CA GLY A 202 13.20 -6.95 -29.47
C GLY A 202 12.21 -7.68 -30.38
N ASN A 203 12.67 -8.48 -31.34
CA ASN A 203 11.82 -9.31 -32.18
C ASN A 203 11.35 -10.55 -31.40
N GLY A 204 10.07 -10.91 -31.54
CA GLY A 204 9.52 -12.14 -30.95
C GLY A 204 10.15 -13.36 -31.66
N ARG A 205 10.73 -14.28 -30.84
CA ARG A 205 11.44 -15.47 -31.35
C ARG A 205 10.76 -16.77 -30.97
N ALA A 206 10.07 -16.79 -29.85
CA ALA A 206 9.25 -17.91 -29.43
C ALA A 206 7.98 -17.43 -28.75
N MET A 207 6.89 -18.13 -29.01
CA MET A 207 5.59 -17.90 -28.37
C MET A 207 4.96 -19.24 -28.00
N LEU A 208 4.59 -19.39 -26.73
CA LEU A 208 3.72 -20.44 -26.25
C LEU A 208 2.38 -19.80 -25.85
N ALA A 209 1.29 -20.24 -26.44
CA ALA A 209 -0.01 -19.61 -26.21
C ALA A 209 -1.14 -20.66 -26.24
N VAL A 210 -2.27 -20.27 -25.67
CA VAL A 210 -3.56 -20.85 -25.99
C VAL A 210 -4.37 -19.78 -26.71
N THR A 211 -4.73 -20.06 -27.96
CA THR A 211 -5.48 -19.11 -28.81
C THR A 211 -6.90 -18.88 -28.31
N GLY A 212 -7.58 -17.85 -28.78
CA GLY A 212 -8.93 -17.53 -28.34
C GLY A 212 -9.98 -18.63 -28.60
N ASP A 213 -9.72 -19.55 -29.53
CA ASP A 213 -10.50 -20.76 -29.81
C ASP A 213 -10.01 -21.99 -29.05
N GLY A 214 -9.10 -21.80 -28.06
CA GLY A 214 -8.65 -22.86 -27.13
C GLY A 214 -7.52 -23.74 -27.65
N GLN A 215 -6.87 -23.41 -28.77
CA GLN A 215 -5.79 -24.22 -29.33
C GLN A 215 -4.44 -23.92 -28.63
N PRO A 216 -3.78 -24.89 -27.98
CA PRO A 216 -2.40 -24.70 -27.52
C PRO A 216 -1.47 -24.67 -28.74
N THR A 217 -0.55 -23.71 -28.75
CA THR A 217 0.42 -23.50 -29.84
C THR A 217 1.77 -23.10 -29.31
N LEU A 218 2.82 -23.67 -29.91
CA LEU A 218 4.21 -23.20 -29.81
C LEU A 218 4.65 -22.76 -31.19
N ASN A 219 5.10 -21.51 -31.29
CA ASN A 219 5.64 -20.93 -32.53
C ASN A 219 7.09 -20.47 -32.31
N LEU A 220 7.98 -20.90 -33.19
CA LEU A 220 9.35 -20.38 -33.26
C LEU A 220 9.54 -19.61 -34.57
N THR A 221 10.09 -18.40 -34.47
CA THR A 221 10.27 -17.48 -35.60
C THR A 221 11.75 -17.21 -35.86
N ASP A 222 12.10 -16.94 -37.10
CA ASP A 222 13.44 -16.50 -37.47
C ASP A 222 13.66 -15.00 -37.17
N ALA A 223 14.85 -14.50 -37.47
CA ALA A 223 15.21 -13.11 -37.26
C ALA A 223 14.37 -12.13 -38.10
N GLY A 224 13.81 -12.60 -39.20
CA GLY A 224 12.90 -11.82 -40.06
C GLY A 224 11.42 -11.86 -39.62
N GLY A 225 11.12 -12.50 -38.48
CA GLY A 225 9.77 -12.61 -37.95
C GLY A 225 8.90 -13.68 -38.62
N LYS A 226 9.49 -14.53 -39.48
CA LYS A 226 8.76 -15.61 -40.15
C LYS A 226 8.70 -16.84 -39.27
N GLY A 227 7.52 -17.42 -39.10
CA GLY A 227 7.31 -18.70 -38.39
C GLY A 227 8.05 -19.84 -39.10
N ARG A 228 8.87 -20.57 -38.33
CA ARG A 228 9.70 -21.69 -38.81
C ARG A 228 9.24 -23.03 -38.29
N ILE A 229 8.77 -23.04 -37.06
CA ILE A 229 8.29 -24.25 -36.38
C ILE A 229 6.96 -23.91 -35.74
N TRP A 230 5.98 -24.73 -36.02
CA TRP A 230 4.67 -24.66 -35.38
C TRP A 230 4.34 -26.02 -34.78
N LEU A 231 4.09 -26.05 -33.48
CA LEU A 231 3.52 -27.22 -32.80
C LEU A 231 2.18 -26.78 -32.22
N ARG A 232 1.11 -27.46 -32.57
CA ARG A 232 -0.25 -27.14 -32.11
C ARG A 232 -1.14 -28.36 -31.97
N VAL A 233 -2.22 -28.21 -31.24
CA VAL A 233 -3.33 -29.16 -31.26
C VAL A 233 -4.52 -28.42 -31.88
N SER A 234 -5.12 -29.00 -32.95
CA SER A 234 -6.25 -28.38 -33.63
C SER A 234 -7.50 -28.37 -32.78
N ALA A 235 -8.32 -27.31 -32.87
CA ALA A 235 -9.56 -27.21 -32.10
C ALA A 235 -10.61 -28.26 -32.55
N ASP A 236 -10.76 -28.45 -33.87
CA ASP A 236 -11.88 -29.23 -34.43
C ASP A 236 -11.77 -30.72 -34.10
N PHE A 237 -10.54 -31.26 -34.15
CA PHE A 237 -10.33 -32.73 -34.01
C PHE A 237 -9.39 -33.12 -32.89
N GLN A 238 -8.89 -32.13 -32.09
CA GLN A 238 -7.92 -32.36 -31.00
C GLN A 238 -6.66 -33.12 -31.47
N LEU A 239 -6.24 -32.88 -32.73
CA LEU A 239 -5.12 -33.59 -33.34
C LEU A 239 -3.81 -32.81 -33.24
N PRO A 240 -2.72 -33.44 -32.79
CA PRO A 240 -1.41 -32.81 -32.74
C PRO A 240 -0.87 -32.60 -34.18
N PHE A 241 -0.22 -31.47 -34.35
CA PHE A 241 0.35 -31.05 -35.64
C PHE A 241 1.69 -30.35 -35.39
N LEU A 242 2.75 -30.84 -36.02
CA LEU A 242 4.05 -30.19 -36.10
C LEU A 242 4.37 -29.85 -37.56
N SER A 243 4.71 -28.59 -37.82
CA SER A 243 5.16 -28.18 -39.15
C SER A 243 6.48 -27.43 -39.11
N LEU A 244 7.32 -27.69 -40.14
CA LEU A 244 8.54 -26.95 -40.41
C LEU A 244 8.42 -26.19 -41.73
N HIS A 245 8.84 -24.93 -41.70
CA HIS A 245 8.71 -24.03 -42.83
C HIS A 245 10.07 -23.48 -43.29
N ASP A 246 10.22 -23.32 -44.57
CA ASP A 246 11.44 -22.75 -45.19
C ASP A 246 11.49 -21.22 -45.02
N ARG A 247 12.57 -20.62 -45.58
CA ARG A 247 12.79 -19.17 -45.48
C ARG A 247 11.67 -18.36 -46.13
N ASP A 248 10.92 -18.93 -47.09
CA ASP A 248 9.85 -18.26 -47.80
C ASP A 248 8.51 -18.43 -47.07
N GLY A 249 8.50 -19.20 -45.95
CA GLY A 249 7.32 -19.49 -45.15
C GLY A 249 6.50 -20.68 -45.66
N LYS A 250 7.03 -21.42 -46.63
CA LYS A 250 6.35 -22.60 -47.19
C LYS A 250 6.61 -23.82 -46.34
N GLN A 251 5.55 -24.59 -46.06
CA GLN A 251 5.62 -25.82 -45.26
C GLN A 251 6.44 -26.88 -46.04
N ARG A 252 7.47 -27.41 -45.40
CA ARG A 252 8.35 -28.46 -45.96
C ARG A 252 8.17 -29.79 -45.25
N VAL A 253 7.83 -29.78 -43.97
CA VAL A 253 7.58 -30.97 -43.20
C VAL A 253 6.28 -30.83 -42.43
N ALA A 254 5.47 -31.85 -42.44
CA ALA A 254 4.32 -32.00 -41.57
C ALA A 254 4.34 -33.37 -40.88
N VAL A 255 4.21 -33.36 -39.56
CA VAL A 255 3.98 -34.54 -38.74
C VAL A 255 2.68 -34.35 -38.01
N LEU A 256 1.74 -35.24 -38.21
CA LEU A 256 0.39 -35.08 -37.63
C LEU A 256 -0.26 -36.47 -37.40
N LEU A 257 -1.28 -36.47 -36.57
CA LEU A 257 -2.25 -37.54 -36.53
C LEU A 257 -3.47 -37.15 -37.37
N GLN A 258 -4.01 -38.07 -38.13
CA GLN A 258 -5.26 -37.92 -38.82
C GLN A 258 -6.41 -38.40 -37.93
N GLN A 259 -7.67 -38.11 -38.35
CA GLN A 259 -8.84 -38.63 -37.70
C GLN A 259 -8.78 -40.18 -37.69
N GLY A 260 -9.03 -40.79 -36.52
CA GLY A 260 -8.79 -42.23 -36.33
C GLY A 260 -7.42 -42.60 -35.82
N GLY A 261 -6.53 -41.60 -35.49
CA GLY A 261 -5.22 -41.84 -34.87
C GLY A 261 -4.11 -42.28 -35.83
N VAL A 262 -4.36 -42.24 -37.12
CA VAL A 262 -3.37 -42.65 -38.13
C VAL A 262 -2.25 -41.63 -38.22
N PRO A 263 -0.95 -42.00 -37.97
CA PRO A 263 0.14 -41.08 -38.10
C PRO A 263 0.43 -40.72 -39.58
N ARG A 264 0.80 -39.49 -39.81
CA ARG A 264 1.22 -39.02 -41.15
C ARG A 264 2.47 -38.17 -41.05
N LEU A 265 3.47 -38.51 -41.88
CA LEU A 265 4.60 -37.67 -42.16
C LEU A 265 4.53 -37.27 -43.65
N ALA A 266 4.61 -35.98 -43.94
CA ALA A 266 4.63 -35.47 -45.29
C ALA A 266 5.85 -34.57 -45.51
N LEU A 267 6.53 -34.73 -46.63
CA LEU A 267 7.61 -33.87 -47.10
C LEU A 267 7.15 -33.17 -48.36
N GLY A 268 7.30 -31.85 -48.43
CA GLY A 268 6.86 -31.00 -49.53
C GLY A 268 8.04 -30.42 -50.34
N ASP A 269 7.87 -30.26 -51.65
CA ASP A 269 8.79 -29.55 -52.54
C ASP A 269 8.58 -28.00 -52.43
N ALA A 270 9.36 -27.28 -53.25
CA ALA A 270 9.26 -25.80 -53.30
C ALA A 270 7.90 -25.27 -53.76
N SER A 271 7.11 -26.12 -54.40
CA SER A 271 5.74 -25.82 -54.86
C SER A 271 4.68 -26.33 -53.89
N GLU A 272 5.08 -26.77 -52.68
CA GLU A 272 4.23 -27.39 -51.62
C GLU A 272 3.57 -28.71 -52.04
N ARG A 273 4.03 -29.32 -53.15
CA ARG A 273 3.59 -30.65 -53.52
C ARG A 273 4.21 -31.68 -52.63
N VAL A 274 3.42 -32.63 -52.17
CA VAL A 274 3.92 -33.74 -51.36
C VAL A 274 4.80 -34.65 -52.20
N MET A 275 6.12 -34.63 -51.92
CA MET A 275 7.10 -35.47 -52.54
C MET A 275 7.13 -36.88 -51.96
N TRP A 276 6.87 -36.98 -50.65
CA TRP A 276 6.88 -38.22 -49.93
C TRP A 276 5.91 -38.13 -48.74
N LYS A 277 5.21 -39.22 -48.49
CA LYS A 277 4.34 -39.38 -47.31
C LYS A 277 4.45 -40.80 -46.81
N ALA A 278 4.48 -41.00 -45.49
CA ALA A 278 4.25 -42.26 -44.84
C ALA A 278 2.79 -42.35 -44.45
N PRO A 279 2.22 -43.59 -44.45
CA PRO A 279 0.86 -43.81 -43.99
C PRO A 279 0.65 -43.36 -42.55
#